data_bb1466716db528060846640a377c5719
#
_entry.id   bb1466716db528060846640a377c5719
#
_cell.length_a   1.000
_cell.length_b   1.000
_cell.length_c   1.000
_cell.angle_alpha   90.00
_cell.angle_beta   90.00
_cell.angle_gamma   90.00
#
_symmetry.space_group_name_H-M   'P 1'
#
loop_
_entity.id
_entity.type
_entity.pdbx_description
1 polymer ?
#
loop_
_entity_poly.entity_id
_entity_poly.type
_entity_poly.pdbx_seq_one_letter_code
_entity_poly.pdbx_strand_id
1 'polypeptide(L)'
;MAGSRRRQWRAAATCVLAGSLVALVSACGVVTTKEDRRAAEELADKHFPGQIKAIGARTLFPGTGGSEVTFAVADDRDAVVRLRINAEKGTCDGKECAGVLKEAVARGRAEADAYRILRDAFDACGYEVIALGSPGAAPYVVAELTNATVQRELAGIGGCVQRWVAASGADSPLAKAKASYVNVVSPAVAEKRNRGKESWPTMMRLTRGNLIASLTKHTHHAASYDIVDGQVDTAGRARVIRPFKESQAFGKTVQDAVREELRATYPNVVMTTYQWVWRLEPGRVDRQTGYLLFCPEPDERGRCVNSDDAVLVTADEHGNPVGQIRIVHDVREGTGALRLPPY
;
A
#
# COMPACT_ATOMS: atom_id res chain seq x y z
N MET A 1 -39.09 48.92 18.88
CA MET A 1 -38.78 47.51 19.15
C MET A 1 -39.53 46.64 18.12
N ALA A 2 -38.98 46.44 16.94
CA ALA A 2 -39.55 45.55 15.93
C ALA A 2 -38.40 45.21 14.93
N GLY A 3 -37.75 44.06 15.10
CA GLY A 3 -36.63 43.76 14.23
C GLY A 3 -35.90 42.47 14.57
N SER A 4 -36.59 41.34 14.81
CA SER A 4 -35.88 40.07 15.11
C SER A 4 -36.56 38.81 14.61
N ARG A 5 -37.57 38.87 13.73
CA ARG A 5 -38.28 37.64 13.29
C ARG A 5 -38.09 37.25 11.80
N ARG A 6 -37.26 37.97 11.02
CA ARG A 6 -37.09 37.66 9.58
C ARG A 6 -35.82 36.86 9.23
N ARG A 7 -34.94 36.54 10.20
CA ARG A 7 -33.69 35.79 9.93
C ARG A 7 -33.78 34.27 10.13
N GLN A 8 -34.79 33.77 10.83
CA GLN A 8 -34.88 32.31 11.14
C GLN A 8 -35.53 31.47 10.03
N TRP A 9 -36.22 32.07 9.07
CA TRP A 9 -36.90 31.33 8.00
C TRP A 9 -36.05 31.08 6.76
N ARG A 10 -34.90 31.71 6.61
CA ARG A 10 -33.99 31.44 5.48
C ARG A 10 -33.00 30.28 5.72
N ALA A 11 -32.77 29.91 6.96
CA ALA A 11 -31.85 28.80 7.29
C ALA A 11 -32.52 27.42 7.19
N ALA A 12 -33.84 27.32 7.36
CA ALA A 12 -34.55 26.06 7.30
C ALA A 12 -34.80 25.53 5.87
N ALA A 13 -34.91 26.42 4.88
CA ALA A 13 -35.17 26.05 3.49
C ALA A 13 -33.92 25.48 2.79
N THR A 14 -32.71 25.85 3.21
CA THR A 14 -31.46 25.42 2.57
C THR A 14 -31.05 24.00 3.01
N CYS A 15 -31.40 23.57 4.21
CA CYS A 15 -31.07 22.22 4.70
C CYS A 15 -31.95 21.13 4.06
N VAL A 16 -33.21 21.43 3.70
CA VAL A 16 -34.10 20.44 3.09
C VAL A 16 -33.73 20.14 1.64
N LEU A 17 -33.23 21.13 0.89
CA LEU A 17 -32.78 20.92 -0.49
C LEU A 17 -31.47 20.13 -0.59
N ALA A 18 -30.52 20.32 0.35
CA ALA A 18 -29.28 19.57 0.37
C ALA A 18 -29.50 18.09 0.75
N GLY A 19 -30.42 17.80 1.69
CA GLY A 19 -30.77 16.43 2.05
C GLY A 19 -31.44 15.64 0.94
N SER A 20 -32.27 16.29 0.13
CA SER A 20 -32.98 15.63 -0.99
C SER A 20 -32.05 15.32 -2.17
N LEU A 21 -31.04 16.14 -2.45
CA LEU A 21 -30.06 15.86 -3.52
C LEU A 21 -29.15 14.69 -3.19
N VAL A 22 -28.73 14.52 -1.93
CA VAL A 22 -27.88 13.38 -1.51
C VAL A 22 -28.65 12.06 -1.58
N ALA A 23 -29.96 12.05 -1.25
CA ALA A 23 -30.80 10.86 -1.36
C ALA A 23 -31.04 10.44 -2.82
N LEU A 24 -31.17 11.40 -3.74
CA LEU A 24 -31.38 11.09 -5.17
C LEU A 24 -30.13 10.53 -5.85
N VAL A 25 -28.93 11.02 -5.51
CA VAL A 25 -27.68 10.48 -6.06
C VAL A 25 -27.40 9.05 -5.54
N SER A 26 -27.73 8.76 -4.29
CA SER A 26 -27.61 7.40 -3.74
C SER A 26 -28.60 6.40 -4.39
N ALA A 27 -29.81 6.84 -4.73
CA ALA A 27 -30.81 5.98 -5.36
C ALA A 27 -30.45 5.63 -6.81
N CYS A 28 -29.92 6.57 -7.61
CA CYS A 28 -29.47 6.29 -8.97
C CYS A 28 -28.32 5.27 -9.03
N GLY A 29 -27.35 5.37 -8.11
CA GLY A 29 -26.21 4.45 -8.06
C GLY A 29 -26.60 3.00 -7.71
N VAL A 30 -27.63 2.81 -6.91
CA VAL A 30 -28.12 1.46 -6.52
C VAL A 30 -28.88 0.80 -7.67
N VAL A 31 -29.63 1.54 -8.45
CA VAL A 31 -30.41 1.00 -9.59
C VAL A 31 -29.43 0.52 -10.68
N THR A 32 -28.48 1.36 -11.09
CA THR A 32 -27.48 1.00 -12.11
C THR A 32 -26.64 -0.21 -11.70
N THR A 33 -26.20 -0.33 -10.45
CA THR A 33 -25.43 -1.48 -9.98
C THR A 33 -26.21 -2.79 -10.05
N LYS A 34 -27.53 -2.77 -9.83
CA LYS A 34 -28.38 -3.96 -9.92
C LYS A 34 -28.55 -4.41 -11.38
N GLU A 35 -28.74 -3.47 -12.29
CA GLU A 35 -28.86 -3.73 -13.73
C GLU A 35 -27.52 -4.23 -14.30
N ASP A 36 -26.41 -3.59 -13.96
CA ASP A 36 -25.07 -4.01 -14.34
C ASP A 36 -24.77 -5.44 -13.85
N ARG A 37 -25.13 -5.74 -12.61
CA ARG A 37 -24.96 -7.08 -12.05
C ARG A 37 -25.76 -8.12 -12.83
N ARG A 38 -27.05 -7.84 -13.14
CA ARG A 38 -27.89 -8.74 -13.91
C ARG A 38 -27.34 -8.99 -15.32
N ALA A 39 -26.92 -7.94 -16.01
CA ALA A 39 -26.31 -8.06 -17.33
C ALA A 39 -25.01 -8.89 -17.29
N ALA A 40 -24.22 -8.73 -16.23
CA ALA A 40 -23.01 -9.53 -16.02
C ALA A 40 -23.33 -11.01 -15.71
N GLU A 41 -24.38 -11.30 -14.95
CA GLU A 41 -24.86 -12.66 -14.67
C GLU A 41 -25.36 -13.33 -15.97
N GLU A 42 -26.18 -12.65 -16.77
CA GLU A 42 -26.65 -13.15 -18.08
C GLU A 42 -25.47 -13.43 -19.04
N LEU A 43 -24.46 -12.56 -19.05
CA LEU A 43 -23.26 -12.76 -19.86
C LEU A 43 -22.46 -13.98 -19.38
N ALA A 44 -22.33 -14.15 -18.05
CA ALA A 44 -21.65 -15.28 -17.45
C ALA A 44 -22.36 -16.61 -17.76
N ASP A 45 -23.68 -16.67 -17.62
CA ASP A 45 -24.46 -17.85 -17.93
C ASP A 45 -24.40 -18.25 -19.41
N LYS A 46 -24.30 -17.27 -20.30
CA LYS A 46 -24.15 -17.49 -21.74
C LYS A 46 -22.78 -18.05 -22.14
N HIS A 47 -21.71 -17.54 -21.56
CA HIS A 47 -20.33 -17.84 -22.01
C HIS A 47 -19.57 -18.80 -21.09
N PHE A 48 -19.97 -18.91 -19.81
CA PHE A 48 -19.36 -19.75 -18.78
C PHE A 48 -20.42 -20.43 -17.92
N PRO A 49 -21.35 -21.20 -18.52
CA PRO A 49 -22.50 -21.79 -17.80
C PRO A 49 -22.03 -22.63 -16.62
N GLY A 50 -22.46 -22.25 -15.41
CA GLY A 50 -22.12 -22.95 -14.17
C GLY A 50 -20.67 -22.82 -13.70
N GLN A 51 -19.76 -22.17 -14.46
CA GLN A 51 -18.35 -22.06 -14.11
C GLN A 51 -18.01 -20.86 -13.23
N ILE A 52 -18.78 -19.78 -13.35
CA ILE A 52 -18.60 -18.57 -12.52
C ILE A 52 -19.92 -18.10 -11.96
N LYS A 53 -19.91 -17.58 -10.74
CA LYS A 53 -21.11 -17.10 -10.03
C LYS A 53 -20.85 -15.71 -9.44
N ALA A 54 -21.74 -14.75 -9.71
CA ALA A 54 -21.65 -13.40 -9.15
C ALA A 54 -21.86 -13.42 -7.63
N ILE A 55 -20.89 -12.88 -6.91
CA ILE A 55 -20.86 -12.82 -5.45
C ILE A 55 -20.88 -11.38 -4.89
N GLY A 56 -20.71 -10.38 -5.76
CA GLY A 56 -20.75 -8.97 -5.37
C GLY A 56 -20.79 -8.04 -6.57
N ALA A 57 -21.27 -6.83 -6.35
CA ALA A 57 -21.18 -5.74 -7.30
C ALA A 57 -20.94 -4.43 -6.54
N ARG A 58 -20.21 -3.51 -7.14
CA ARG A 58 -19.97 -2.16 -6.61
C ARG A 58 -19.99 -1.13 -7.74
N THR A 59 -20.56 0.01 -7.48
CA THR A 59 -20.52 1.14 -8.43
C THR A 59 -19.09 1.63 -8.62
N LEU A 60 -18.72 1.92 -9.85
CA LEU A 60 -17.49 2.61 -10.19
C LEU A 60 -17.76 4.13 -10.14
N PHE A 61 -17.14 4.84 -9.20
CA PHE A 61 -17.36 6.28 -9.00
C PHE A 61 -16.04 7.02 -8.78
N PRO A 62 -15.92 8.31 -9.18
CA PRO A 62 -16.74 9.10 -10.09
C PRO A 62 -16.17 9.08 -11.52
N GLY A 63 -17.03 9.07 -12.54
CA GLY A 63 -16.69 9.41 -13.94
C GLY A 63 -16.58 8.29 -14.95
N THR A 64 -16.57 7.01 -14.56
CA THR A 64 -16.47 5.91 -15.55
C THR A 64 -17.80 5.28 -15.89
N GLY A 65 -18.89 5.56 -15.17
CA GLY A 65 -20.20 4.92 -15.34
C GLY A 65 -20.14 3.38 -15.29
N GLY A 66 -21.17 2.74 -14.73
CA GLY A 66 -21.20 1.28 -14.62
C GLY A 66 -20.71 0.77 -13.28
N SER A 67 -20.54 -0.55 -13.19
CA SER A 67 -20.19 -1.26 -11.97
C SER A 67 -19.08 -2.28 -12.19
N GLU A 68 -18.34 -2.59 -11.11
CA GLU A 68 -17.48 -3.77 -11.05
C GLU A 68 -18.26 -4.92 -10.43
N VAL A 69 -18.47 -5.98 -11.19
CA VAL A 69 -19.09 -7.23 -10.73
C VAL A 69 -18.01 -8.25 -10.45
N THR A 70 -18.09 -8.87 -9.27
CA THR A 70 -17.13 -9.87 -8.79
C THR A 70 -17.77 -11.25 -8.86
N PHE A 71 -17.05 -12.22 -9.44
CA PHE A 71 -17.49 -13.61 -9.52
C PHE A 71 -16.52 -14.53 -8.78
N ALA A 72 -17.07 -15.57 -8.15
CA ALA A 72 -16.33 -16.74 -7.72
C ALA A 72 -16.26 -17.74 -8.89
N VAL A 73 -15.16 -18.49 -8.96
CA VAL A 73 -14.97 -19.56 -9.93
C VAL A 73 -15.36 -20.89 -9.28
N ALA A 74 -16.24 -21.67 -9.91
CA ALA A 74 -16.87 -22.82 -9.28
C ALA A 74 -15.87 -23.95 -8.92
N ASP A 75 -14.90 -24.19 -9.79
CA ASP A 75 -13.87 -25.22 -9.65
C ASP A 75 -12.56 -24.70 -9.04
N ASP A 76 -12.51 -23.42 -8.63
CA ASP A 76 -11.33 -22.79 -8.07
C ASP A 76 -11.69 -21.82 -6.92
N ARG A 77 -11.60 -22.33 -5.69
CA ARG A 77 -11.91 -21.55 -4.47
C ARG A 77 -10.98 -20.37 -4.22
N ASP A 78 -9.83 -20.32 -4.87
CA ASP A 78 -8.88 -19.21 -4.73
C ASP A 78 -9.14 -18.11 -5.75
N ALA A 79 -9.61 -18.47 -6.95
CA ALA A 79 -9.78 -17.52 -8.04
C ALA A 79 -10.97 -16.57 -7.86
N VAL A 80 -10.76 -15.33 -8.27
CA VAL A 80 -11.79 -14.30 -8.34
C VAL A 80 -11.75 -13.59 -9.68
N VAL A 81 -12.90 -13.43 -10.31
CA VAL A 81 -13.05 -12.70 -11.58
C VAL A 81 -13.68 -11.34 -11.30
N ARG A 82 -13.09 -10.27 -11.83
CA ARG A 82 -13.63 -8.91 -11.75
C ARG A 82 -13.93 -8.41 -13.15
N LEU A 83 -15.20 -8.05 -13.39
CA LEU A 83 -15.68 -7.51 -14.66
C LEU A 83 -16.23 -6.11 -14.43
N ARG A 84 -15.71 -5.13 -15.16
CA ARG A 84 -16.30 -3.80 -15.21
C ARG A 84 -17.30 -3.74 -16.35
N ILE A 85 -18.56 -3.47 -16.05
CA ILE A 85 -19.66 -3.46 -17.00
C ILE A 85 -20.49 -2.19 -16.86
N ASN A 86 -20.95 -1.68 -17.99
CA ASN A 86 -21.99 -0.66 -18.08
C ASN A 86 -23.13 -1.22 -18.93
N ALA A 87 -24.19 -1.66 -18.26
CA ALA A 87 -25.34 -2.30 -18.91
C ALA A 87 -26.10 -1.32 -19.86
N GLU A 88 -26.18 -0.03 -19.49
CA GLU A 88 -26.79 1.00 -20.31
C GLU A 88 -26.08 1.17 -21.68
N LYS A 89 -24.77 1.07 -21.69
CA LYS A 89 -23.96 1.18 -22.91
C LYS A 89 -23.71 -0.18 -23.58
N GLY A 90 -24.07 -1.30 -22.94
CA GLY A 90 -23.79 -2.65 -23.41
C GLY A 90 -22.28 -2.95 -23.55
N THR A 91 -21.42 -2.31 -22.75
CA THR A 91 -19.95 -2.41 -22.87
C THR A 91 -19.30 -2.85 -21.57
N CYS A 92 -18.15 -3.51 -21.70
CA CYS A 92 -17.25 -3.88 -20.61
C CYS A 92 -15.89 -3.18 -20.81
N ASP A 93 -15.49 -2.31 -19.87
CA ASP A 93 -14.32 -1.44 -20.05
C ASP A 93 -14.29 -0.71 -21.43
N GLY A 94 -15.50 -0.33 -21.95
CA GLY A 94 -15.63 0.33 -23.25
C GLY A 94 -15.48 -0.58 -24.47
N LYS A 95 -15.41 -1.90 -24.30
CA LYS A 95 -15.21 -2.92 -25.34
C LYS A 95 -16.39 -3.91 -25.38
N GLU A 96 -16.36 -4.84 -26.32
CA GLU A 96 -17.28 -5.97 -26.40
C GLU A 96 -17.10 -6.89 -25.18
N CYS A 97 -18.22 -7.25 -24.52
CA CYS A 97 -18.18 -7.87 -23.20
C CYS A 97 -17.74 -9.33 -23.20
N ALA A 98 -18.02 -10.13 -24.23
CA ALA A 98 -17.67 -11.56 -24.22
C ALA A 98 -16.15 -11.77 -24.21
N GLY A 99 -15.43 -10.99 -25.01
CA GLY A 99 -13.95 -11.01 -25.02
C GLY A 99 -13.36 -10.57 -23.69
N VAL A 100 -13.87 -9.45 -23.13
CA VAL A 100 -13.41 -8.92 -21.83
C VAL A 100 -13.66 -9.90 -20.68
N LEU A 101 -14.83 -10.57 -20.68
CA LEU A 101 -15.13 -11.59 -19.66
C LEU A 101 -14.17 -12.79 -19.77
N LYS A 102 -13.90 -13.27 -20.99
CA LYS A 102 -12.95 -14.38 -21.22
C LYS A 102 -11.55 -14.03 -20.70
N GLU A 103 -11.06 -12.83 -20.99
CA GLU A 103 -9.78 -12.34 -20.48
C GLU A 103 -9.80 -12.19 -18.96
N ALA A 104 -10.90 -11.71 -18.36
CA ALA A 104 -11.04 -11.58 -16.92
C ALA A 104 -11.01 -12.93 -16.20
N VAL A 105 -11.65 -13.96 -16.76
CA VAL A 105 -11.61 -15.33 -16.22
C VAL A 105 -10.20 -15.90 -16.29
N ALA A 106 -9.53 -15.78 -17.44
CA ALA A 106 -8.15 -16.24 -17.60
C ALA A 106 -7.20 -15.54 -16.61
N ARG A 107 -7.32 -14.21 -16.45
CA ARG A 107 -6.55 -13.41 -15.50
C ARG A 107 -6.82 -13.83 -14.05
N GLY A 108 -8.08 -14.01 -13.65
CA GLY A 108 -8.44 -14.42 -12.29
C GLY A 108 -7.87 -15.79 -11.90
N ARG A 109 -7.83 -16.75 -12.85
CA ARG A 109 -7.18 -18.05 -12.64
C ARG A 109 -5.65 -17.89 -12.54
N ALA A 110 -5.03 -17.13 -13.43
CA ALA A 110 -3.58 -16.89 -13.39
C ALA A 110 -3.15 -16.18 -12.09
N GLU A 111 -3.94 -15.22 -11.57
CA GLU A 111 -3.69 -14.58 -10.28
C GLU A 111 -3.78 -15.58 -9.12
N ALA A 112 -4.73 -16.53 -9.15
CA ALA A 112 -4.87 -17.59 -8.16
C ALA A 112 -3.70 -18.59 -8.22
N ASP A 113 -3.23 -18.94 -9.42
CA ASP A 113 -2.04 -19.79 -9.60
C ASP A 113 -0.79 -19.11 -9.04
N ALA A 114 -0.57 -17.85 -9.36
CA ALA A 114 0.54 -17.07 -8.82
C ALA A 114 0.47 -16.95 -7.29
N TYR A 115 -0.72 -16.80 -6.72
CA TYR A 115 -0.90 -16.83 -5.26
C TYR A 115 -0.55 -18.18 -4.65
N ARG A 116 -0.95 -19.30 -5.27
CA ARG A 116 -0.60 -20.64 -4.78
C ARG A 116 0.91 -20.85 -4.72
N ILE A 117 1.63 -20.44 -5.76
CA ILE A 117 3.10 -20.46 -5.78
C ILE A 117 3.69 -19.64 -4.62
N LEU A 118 3.19 -18.42 -4.41
CA LEU A 118 3.61 -17.58 -3.30
C LEU A 118 3.32 -18.23 -1.95
N ARG A 119 2.07 -18.67 -1.72
CA ARG A 119 1.64 -19.30 -0.47
C ARG A 119 2.50 -20.51 -0.15
N ASP A 120 2.66 -21.43 -1.10
CA ASP A 120 3.40 -22.67 -0.90
C ASP A 120 4.88 -22.42 -0.59
N ALA A 121 5.48 -21.38 -1.20
CA ALA A 121 6.84 -20.96 -0.89
C ALA A 121 6.99 -20.41 0.54
N PHE A 122 6.03 -19.63 1.02
CA PHE A 122 6.05 -19.06 2.36
C PHE A 122 5.65 -20.07 3.44
N ASP A 123 4.63 -20.89 3.19
CA ASP A 123 4.19 -21.97 4.09
C ASP A 123 5.33 -22.99 4.33
N ALA A 124 6.10 -23.33 3.29
CA ALA A 124 7.28 -24.19 3.40
C ALA A 124 8.41 -23.61 4.26
N CYS A 125 8.39 -22.31 4.54
CA CYS A 125 9.30 -21.63 5.45
C CYS A 125 8.67 -21.37 6.83
N GLY A 126 7.38 -21.67 7.02
CA GLY A 126 6.67 -21.43 8.27
C GLY A 126 6.07 -20.03 8.44
N TYR A 127 5.89 -19.26 7.34
CA TYR A 127 5.28 -17.94 7.39
C TYR A 127 3.89 -17.92 6.74
N GLU A 128 2.88 -17.45 7.47
CA GLU A 128 1.52 -17.26 6.94
C GLU A 128 1.43 -15.98 6.11
N VAL A 129 0.96 -16.08 4.86
CA VAL A 129 0.59 -14.93 4.03
C VAL A 129 -0.86 -14.54 4.33
N ILE A 130 -1.05 -13.37 4.95
CA ILE A 130 -2.36 -12.93 5.47
C ILE A 130 -3.05 -11.86 4.62
N ALA A 131 -2.32 -11.19 3.74
CA ALA A 131 -2.86 -10.21 2.81
C ALA A 131 -1.92 -10.02 1.62
N LEU A 132 -2.47 -9.50 0.54
CA LEU A 132 -1.74 -9.07 -0.65
C LEU A 132 -2.08 -7.62 -0.93
N GLY A 133 -1.12 -6.78 -1.20
CA GLY A 133 -1.33 -5.39 -1.56
C GLY A 133 -2.15 -5.27 -2.86
N SER A 134 -1.60 -4.75 -3.92
CA SER A 134 -2.18 -4.85 -5.27
C SER A 134 -1.76 -6.17 -5.93
N PRO A 135 -2.44 -6.66 -6.99
CA PRO A 135 -1.97 -7.79 -7.78
C PRO A 135 -0.49 -7.62 -8.17
N GLY A 136 0.35 -8.57 -7.78
CA GLY A 136 1.81 -8.50 -7.93
C GLY A 136 2.54 -7.66 -6.87
N ALA A 137 1.85 -7.10 -5.89
CA ALA A 137 2.44 -6.32 -4.82
C ALA A 137 2.88 -7.19 -3.62
N ALA A 138 3.67 -6.56 -2.74
CA ALA A 138 4.25 -7.17 -1.55
C ALA A 138 3.23 -7.93 -0.70
N PRO A 139 3.47 -9.22 -0.37
CA PRO A 139 2.65 -9.95 0.58
C PRO A 139 2.81 -9.37 2.00
N TYR A 140 1.78 -9.57 2.81
CA TYR A 140 1.84 -9.35 4.25
C TYR A 140 2.00 -10.69 4.95
N VAL A 141 3.07 -10.83 5.72
CA VAL A 141 3.38 -12.05 6.50
C VAL A 141 3.39 -11.75 7.99
N VAL A 142 3.15 -12.79 8.78
CA VAL A 142 3.14 -12.68 10.24
C VAL A 142 4.50 -13.11 10.78
N ALA A 143 5.19 -12.18 11.47
CA ALA A 143 6.40 -12.49 12.24
C ALA A 143 6.60 -11.47 13.36
N GLU A 144 7.19 -11.92 14.48
CA GLU A 144 7.56 -11.03 15.57
C GLU A 144 9.02 -10.60 15.41
N LEU A 145 9.21 -9.32 15.12
CA LEU A 145 10.55 -8.73 15.00
C LEU A 145 10.95 -8.09 16.35
N THR A 146 12.02 -8.59 16.93
CA THR A 146 12.66 -8.04 18.13
C THR A 146 14.16 -7.88 17.86
N ASN A 147 14.89 -7.16 18.72
CA ASN A 147 16.35 -7.08 18.61
C ASN A 147 17.04 -8.46 18.63
N ALA A 148 16.43 -9.45 19.28
CA ALA A 148 16.98 -10.81 19.32
C ALA A 148 16.67 -11.65 18.08
N THR A 149 15.61 -11.31 17.34
CA THR A 149 15.09 -12.16 16.25
C THR A 149 15.19 -11.53 14.87
N VAL A 150 15.27 -10.21 14.75
CA VAL A 150 15.08 -9.49 13.49
C VAL A 150 15.98 -9.98 12.35
N GLN A 151 17.27 -10.23 12.61
CA GLN A 151 18.19 -10.72 11.57
C GLN A 151 17.79 -12.10 11.07
N ARG A 152 17.48 -13.02 12.01
CA ARG A 152 17.03 -14.37 11.68
C ARG A 152 15.70 -14.36 10.90
N GLU A 153 14.73 -13.59 11.36
CA GLU A 153 13.42 -13.48 10.71
C GLU A 153 13.53 -12.88 9.31
N LEU A 154 14.32 -11.81 9.13
CA LEU A 154 14.54 -11.23 7.80
C LEU A 154 15.26 -12.22 6.87
N ALA A 155 16.27 -12.93 7.34
CA ALA A 155 16.94 -13.95 6.54
C ALA A 155 16.01 -15.14 6.20
N GLY A 156 15.17 -15.58 7.15
CA GLY A 156 14.15 -16.60 6.92
C GLY A 156 13.14 -16.19 5.85
N ILE A 157 12.59 -14.98 5.95
CA ILE A 157 11.68 -14.41 4.94
C ILE A 157 12.40 -14.28 3.58
N GLY A 158 13.67 -13.86 3.56
CA GLY A 158 14.50 -13.82 2.36
C GLY A 158 14.63 -15.18 1.68
N GLY A 159 14.80 -16.24 2.46
CA GLY A 159 14.78 -17.62 1.97
C GLY A 159 13.44 -18.02 1.33
N CYS A 160 12.32 -17.52 1.88
CA CYS A 160 10.99 -17.75 1.27
C CYS A 160 10.85 -16.97 -0.04
N VAL A 161 11.34 -15.71 -0.10
CA VAL A 161 11.37 -14.94 -1.35
C VAL A 161 12.20 -15.64 -2.40
N GLN A 162 13.37 -16.22 -2.06
CA GLN A 162 14.18 -17.00 -3.00
C GLN A 162 13.41 -18.21 -3.53
N ARG A 163 12.70 -18.96 -2.66
CA ARG A 163 11.84 -20.07 -3.09
C ARG A 163 10.72 -19.62 -4.01
N TRP A 164 10.09 -18.49 -3.67
CA TRP A 164 9.03 -17.90 -4.48
C TRP A 164 9.52 -17.47 -5.86
N VAL A 165 10.67 -16.79 -5.95
CA VAL A 165 11.31 -16.43 -7.22
C VAL A 165 11.61 -17.66 -8.06
N ALA A 166 12.23 -18.69 -7.47
CA ALA A 166 12.57 -19.94 -8.16
C ALA A 166 11.32 -20.67 -8.67
N ALA A 167 10.27 -20.79 -7.85
CA ALA A 167 9.03 -21.46 -8.22
C ALA A 167 8.19 -20.69 -9.26
N SER A 168 8.36 -19.38 -9.34
CA SER A 168 7.68 -18.54 -10.34
C SER A 168 8.24 -18.70 -11.76
N GLY A 169 9.40 -19.30 -11.91
CA GLY A 169 10.09 -19.52 -13.20
C GLY A 169 10.90 -18.31 -13.67
N ALA A 170 11.94 -18.56 -14.45
CA ALA A 170 12.91 -17.56 -14.89
C ALA A 170 12.28 -16.41 -15.74
N ASP A 171 11.21 -16.72 -16.45
CA ASP A 171 10.51 -15.74 -17.30
C ASP A 171 9.46 -14.90 -16.56
N SER A 172 9.20 -15.17 -15.28
CA SER A 172 8.23 -14.44 -14.51
C SER A 172 8.66 -12.97 -14.31
N PRO A 173 7.69 -12.04 -14.18
CA PRO A 173 7.99 -10.66 -13.83
C PRO A 173 8.74 -10.54 -12.49
N LEU A 174 8.50 -11.47 -11.55
CA LEU A 174 9.18 -11.49 -10.26
C LEU A 174 10.68 -11.84 -10.41
N ALA A 175 11.02 -12.86 -11.20
CA ALA A 175 12.42 -13.26 -11.43
C ALA A 175 13.22 -12.17 -12.18
N LYS A 176 12.54 -11.37 -12.99
CA LYS A 176 13.12 -10.23 -13.73
C LYS A 176 13.10 -8.91 -12.94
N ALA A 177 12.47 -8.88 -11.76
CA ALA A 177 12.47 -7.71 -10.90
C ALA A 177 13.86 -7.48 -10.29
N LYS A 178 14.17 -6.21 -9.98
CA LYS A 178 15.42 -5.85 -9.27
C LYS A 178 15.31 -6.05 -7.75
N ALA A 179 14.11 -6.11 -7.22
CA ALA A 179 13.85 -6.31 -5.81
C ALA A 179 12.44 -6.87 -5.59
N SER A 180 12.27 -7.58 -4.48
CA SER A 180 10.98 -7.97 -3.92
C SER A 180 10.76 -7.30 -2.58
N TYR A 181 9.49 -7.08 -2.22
CA TYR A 181 9.09 -6.46 -0.97
C TYR A 181 8.14 -7.38 -0.21
N VAL A 182 8.29 -7.42 1.12
CA VAL A 182 7.43 -8.18 2.02
C VAL A 182 7.05 -7.29 3.19
N ASN A 183 5.77 -7.14 3.48
CA ASN A 183 5.31 -6.45 4.68
C ASN A 183 5.25 -7.46 5.83
N VAL A 184 5.86 -7.12 6.95
CA VAL A 184 5.92 -7.96 8.16
C VAL A 184 5.07 -7.30 9.23
N VAL A 185 4.04 -7.99 9.70
CA VAL A 185 3.17 -7.55 10.77
C VAL A 185 3.31 -8.45 12.00
N SER A 186 3.19 -7.87 13.19
CA SER A 186 3.25 -8.67 14.42
C SER A 186 2.01 -9.57 14.55
N PRO A 187 2.10 -10.70 15.28
CA PRO A 187 0.96 -11.56 15.58
C PRO A 187 -0.22 -10.77 16.18
N ALA A 188 0.04 -9.84 17.08
CA ALA A 188 -0.98 -9.02 17.73
C ALA A 188 -1.77 -8.13 16.73
N VAL A 189 -1.12 -7.64 15.68
CA VAL A 189 -1.78 -6.90 14.59
C VAL A 189 -2.54 -7.86 13.68
N ALA A 190 -1.95 -9.01 13.37
CA ALA A 190 -2.57 -10.03 12.52
C ALA A 190 -3.87 -10.59 13.11
N GLU A 191 -3.97 -10.76 14.43
CA GLU A 191 -5.18 -11.23 15.12
C GLU A 191 -6.35 -10.25 14.99
N LYS A 192 -6.08 -8.95 14.99
CA LYS A 192 -7.08 -7.89 14.87
C LYS A 192 -7.55 -7.63 13.44
N ARG A 193 -6.98 -8.35 12.45
CA ARG A 193 -7.28 -8.12 11.04
C ARG A 193 -8.73 -8.45 10.68
N ASN A 194 -9.27 -7.72 9.75
CA ASN A 194 -10.57 -8.05 9.16
C ASN A 194 -10.42 -9.25 8.21
N ARG A 195 -10.77 -10.45 8.65
CA ARG A 195 -10.63 -11.70 7.86
C ARG A 195 -11.63 -11.85 6.71
N GLY A 196 -12.74 -11.08 6.73
CA GLY A 196 -13.85 -11.23 5.78
C GLY A 196 -14.65 -12.50 5.99
N LYS A 197 -15.51 -12.79 5.02
CA LYS A 197 -16.36 -14.00 5.05
C LYS A 197 -15.55 -15.20 4.55
N GLU A 198 -15.62 -16.32 5.26
CA GLU A 198 -14.94 -17.57 4.86
C GLU A 198 -15.43 -18.12 3.53
N SER A 199 -16.70 -17.87 3.20
CA SER A 199 -17.31 -18.26 1.91
C SER A 199 -16.81 -17.48 0.70
N TRP A 200 -16.01 -16.42 0.91
CA TRP A 200 -15.43 -15.67 -0.21
C TRP A 200 -14.18 -16.37 -0.77
N PRO A 201 -13.93 -16.27 -2.09
CA PRO A 201 -12.68 -16.72 -2.70
C PRO A 201 -11.46 -16.16 -1.97
N THR A 202 -10.39 -16.95 -1.89
CA THR A 202 -9.19 -16.56 -1.15
C THR A 202 -8.59 -15.25 -1.66
N MET A 203 -8.45 -15.09 -2.97
CA MET A 203 -7.93 -13.85 -3.56
C MET A 203 -8.81 -12.63 -3.23
N MET A 204 -10.14 -12.80 -3.17
CA MET A 204 -11.02 -11.72 -2.72
C MET A 204 -10.77 -11.35 -1.26
N ARG A 205 -10.52 -12.32 -0.38
CA ARG A 205 -10.26 -12.08 1.04
C ARG A 205 -8.93 -11.38 1.27
N LEU A 206 -7.87 -11.80 0.55
CA LEU A 206 -6.51 -11.30 0.74
C LEU A 206 -6.25 -9.93 0.11
N THR A 207 -6.99 -9.55 -0.94
CA THR A 207 -6.77 -8.29 -1.67
C THR A 207 -7.72 -7.16 -1.30
N ARG A 208 -8.54 -7.31 -0.25
CA ARG A 208 -9.53 -6.30 0.14
C ARG A 208 -8.90 -5.06 0.74
N GLY A 209 -9.35 -3.90 0.28
CA GLY A 209 -8.87 -2.62 0.77
C GLY A 209 -9.07 -2.43 2.28
N ASN A 210 -10.18 -2.91 2.86
CA ASN A 210 -10.42 -2.80 4.31
C ASN A 210 -9.58 -3.77 5.15
N LEU A 211 -9.12 -4.90 4.60
CA LEU A 211 -8.10 -5.74 5.23
C LEU A 211 -6.77 -4.98 5.29
N ILE A 212 -6.29 -4.50 4.13
CA ILE A 212 -5.06 -3.72 4.06
C ILE A 212 -5.14 -2.50 4.98
N ALA A 213 -6.25 -1.75 4.93
CA ALA A 213 -6.47 -0.60 5.82
C ALA A 213 -6.45 -0.99 7.31
N SER A 214 -6.92 -2.19 7.69
CA SER A 214 -6.85 -2.65 9.07
C SER A 214 -5.43 -2.98 9.52
N LEU A 215 -4.58 -3.48 8.63
CA LEU A 215 -3.18 -3.76 8.91
C LEU A 215 -2.35 -2.46 8.96
N THR A 216 -2.54 -1.57 7.98
CA THR A 216 -1.77 -0.32 7.85
C THR A 216 -2.15 0.77 8.86
N LYS A 217 -3.20 0.56 9.67
CA LYS A 217 -3.51 1.39 10.85
C LYS A 217 -2.50 1.22 11.98
N HIS A 218 -1.66 0.21 11.90
CA HIS A 218 -0.66 -0.12 12.90
C HIS A 218 0.73 -0.02 12.29
N THR A 219 1.71 0.33 13.12
CA THR A 219 3.11 0.26 12.73
C THR A 219 3.47 -1.18 12.37
N HIS A 220 4.16 -1.34 11.25
CA HIS A 220 4.65 -2.61 10.73
C HIS A 220 5.97 -2.40 10.00
N HIS A 221 6.58 -3.48 9.49
CA HIS A 221 7.85 -3.40 8.78
C HIS A 221 7.65 -3.74 7.30
N ALA A 222 8.42 -3.07 6.43
CA ALA A 222 8.53 -3.45 5.03
C ALA A 222 9.99 -3.88 4.77
N ALA A 223 10.18 -5.16 4.53
CA ALA A 223 11.44 -5.75 4.12
C ALA A 223 11.61 -5.67 2.61
N SER A 224 12.83 -5.42 2.15
CA SER A 224 13.22 -5.42 0.73
C SER A 224 14.38 -6.37 0.52
N TYR A 225 14.30 -7.15 -0.58
CA TYR A 225 15.27 -8.15 -0.96
C TYR A 225 15.69 -7.87 -2.39
N ASP A 226 16.98 -7.59 -2.60
CA ASP A 226 17.51 -7.35 -3.94
C ASP A 226 17.55 -8.67 -4.71
N ILE A 227 17.24 -8.62 -6.01
CA ILE A 227 17.23 -9.77 -6.91
C ILE A 227 18.20 -9.47 -8.06
N VAL A 228 19.16 -10.35 -8.25
CA VAL A 228 20.13 -10.29 -9.35
C VAL A 228 20.15 -11.64 -10.03
N ASP A 229 19.80 -11.68 -11.32
CA ASP A 229 19.78 -12.92 -12.12
C ASP A 229 18.98 -14.08 -11.45
N GLY A 230 17.84 -13.71 -10.83
CA GLY A 230 16.97 -14.67 -10.12
C GLY A 230 17.50 -15.13 -8.76
N GLN A 231 18.63 -14.60 -8.32
CA GLN A 231 19.17 -14.85 -6.97
C GLN A 231 18.76 -13.70 -6.03
N VAL A 232 18.30 -14.07 -4.85
CA VAL A 232 17.81 -13.12 -3.83
C VAL A 232 18.89 -12.89 -2.78
N ASP A 233 19.22 -11.64 -2.50
CA ASP A 233 19.99 -11.31 -1.30
C ASP A 233 19.09 -11.52 -0.07
N THR A 234 19.30 -12.64 0.61
CA THR A 234 18.47 -13.04 1.76
C THR A 234 18.72 -12.23 3.04
N ALA A 235 19.79 -11.44 3.10
CA ALA A 235 20.05 -10.60 4.27
C ALA A 235 18.93 -9.57 4.47
N GLY A 236 18.37 -9.05 3.38
CA GLY A 236 17.24 -8.15 3.37
C GLY A 236 17.51 -6.82 4.11
N ARG A 237 16.76 -5.81 3.77
CA ARG A 237 16.75 -4.51 4.47
C ARG A 237 15.32 -4.21 4.88
N ALA A 238 15.10 -3.81 6.12
CA ALA A 238 13.76 -3.48 6.57
C ALA A 238 13.64 -2.00 6.95
N ARG A 239 12.44 -1.47 6.75
CA ARG A 239 12.04 -0.14 7.20
C ARG A 239 10.78 -0.21 8.02
N VAL A 240 10.61 0.74 8.94
CA VAL A 240 9.38 0.88 9.71
C VAL A 240 8.36 1.68 8.91
N ILE A 241 7.18 1.13 8.75
CA ILE A 241 6.02 1.80 8.16
C ILE A 241 5.10 2.19 9.30
N ARG A 242 4.93 3.49 9.50
CA ARG A 242 4.05 4.06 10.53
C ARG A 242 2.78 4.60 9.91
N PRO A 243 1.66 4.60 10.62
CA PRO A 243 0.49 5.41 10.27
C PRO A 243 0.88 6.88 10.08
N PHE A 244 0.17 7.58 9.21
CA PHE A 244 0.53 8.94 8.79
C PHE A 244 0.85 9.91 9.94
N LYS A 245 -0.01 9.95 10.98
CA LYS A 245 0.20 10.83 12.14
C LYS A 245 1.45 10.47 12.94
N GLU A 246 1.71 9.18 13.14
CA GLU A 246 2.90 8.70 13.84
C GLU A 246 4.17 8.96 13.04
N SER A 247 4.10 8.77 11.70
CA SER A 247 5.20 9.09 10.79
C SER A 247 5.54 10.58 10.82
N GLN A 248 4.53 11.46 10.85
CA GLN A 248 4.74 12.90 10.97
C GLN A 248 5.34 13.28 12.34
N ALA A 249 4.84 12.70 13.42
CA ALA A 249 5.36 12.97 14.76
C ALA A 249 6.83 12.54 14.88
N PHE A 250 7.15 11.31 14.46
CA PHE A 250 8.51 10.79 14.40
C PHE A 250 9.42 11.72 13.58
N GLY A 251 9.02 12.03 12.33
CA GLY A 251 9.80 12.89 11.44
C GLY A 251 10.05 14.28 12.03
N LYS A 252 9.04 14.87 12.69
CA LYS A 252 9.17 16.16 13.36
C LYS A 252 10.15 16.11 14.53
N THR A 253 10.07 15.08 15.37
CA THR A 253 10.98 14.91 16.53
C THR A 253 12.43 14.84 16.06
N VAL A 254 12.74 13.96 15.10
CA VAL A 254 14.10 13.83 14.55
C VAL A 254 14.57 15.16 13.95
N GLN A 255 13.72 15.80 13.15
CA GLN A 255 14.07 17.03 12.45
C GLN A 255 14.36 18.18 13.43
N ASP A 256 13.57 18.32 14.48
CA ASP A 256 13.76 19.38 15.46
C ASP A 256 15.04 19.17 16.25
N ALA A 257 15.34 17.93 16.67
CA ALA A 257 16.57 17.60 17.39
C ALA A 257 17.83 17.82 16.52
N VAL A 258 17.79 17.33 15.26
CA VAL A 258 18.91 17.51 14.32
C VAL A 258 19.13 18.99 13.99
N ARG A 259 18.04 19.75 13.81
CA ARG A 259 18.14 21.21 13.58
C ARG A 259 18.83 21.92 14.72
N GLU A 260 18.52 21.56 15.96
CA GLU A 260 19.13 22.18 17.13
C GLU A 260 20.65 21.86 17.21
N GLU A 261 21.04 20.63 16.90
CA GLU A 261 22.46 20.24 16.84
C GLU A 261 23.20 20.99 15.71
N LEU A 262 22.60 21.09 14.53
CA LEU A 262 23.18 21.78 13.38
C LEU A 262 23.34 23.28 13.60
N ARG A 263 22.49 23.92 14.41
CA ARG A 263 22.58 25.38 14.72
C ARG A 263 23.89 25.80 15.39
N ALA A 264 24.56 24.89 16.06
CA ALA A 264 25.87 25.16 16.63
C ALA A 264 26.93 25.51 15.55
N THR A 265 26.78 24.92 14.34
CA THR A 265 27.68 25.17 13.20
C THR A 265 27.05 26.07 12.14
N TYR A 266 25.74 25.95 11.92
CA TYR A 266 24.97 26.66 10.91
C TYR A 266 23.79 27.42 11.54
N PRO A 267 24.01 28.64 12.06
CA PRO A 267 22.98 29.36 12.84
C PRO A 267 21.64 29.56 12.10
N ASN A 268 21.69 29.69 10.78
CA ASN A 268 20.51 29.94 9.92
C ASN A 268 19.98 28.69 9.22
N VAL A 269 20.40 27.48 9.65
CA VAL A 269 20.04 26.23 9.00
C VAL A 269 18.53 26.05 8.80
N VAL A 270 18.14 25.62 7.59
CA VAL A 270 16.76 25.25 7.24
C VAL A 270 16.72 23.78 6.83
N MET A 271 15.80 23.02 7.43
CA MET A 271 15.55 21.64 7.03
C MET A 271 14.67 21.65 5.76
N THR A 272 15.08 20.93 4.70
CA THR A 272 14.46 21.02 3.37
C THR A 272 13.54 19.85 3.06
N THR A 273 13.52 18.79 3.87
CA THR A 273 12.63 17.64 3.66
C THR A 273 12.00 17.10 4.92
N TYR A 274 10.81 16.52 4.74
CA TYR A 274 9.99 16.01 5.84
C TYR A 274 9.92 14.47 5.90
N GLN A 275 10.23 13.76 4.81
CA GLN A 275 10.02 12.31 4.76
C GLN A 275 11.12 11.61 3.98
N TRP A 276 11.85 10.74 4.67
CA TRP A 276 12.86 9.86 4.08
C TRP A 276 12.62 8.41 4.42
N VAL A 277 13.31 7.54 3.69
CA VAL A 277 13.29 6.11 3.98
C VAL A 277 14.13 5.88 5.23
N TRP A 278 13.48 5.50 6.32
CA TRP A 278 14.11 5.09 7.56
C TRP A 278 14.27 3.59 7.55
N ARG A 279 15.51 3.12 7.54
CA ARG A 279 15.85 1.70 7.57
C ARG A 279 16.23 1.28 8.97
N LEU A 280 15.85 0.07 9.35
CA LEU A 280 16.32 -0.50 10.59
C LEU A 280 17.85 -0.61 10.57
N GLU A 281 18.48 -0.28 11.69
CA GLU A 281 19.87 -0.61 11.93
C GLU A 281 20.00 -2.16 11.97
N PRO A 282 21.06 -2.76 11.37
CA PRO A 282 21.21 -4.21 11.38
C PRO A 282 21.12 -4.80 12.78
N GLY A 283 20.24 -5.78 12.97
CA GLY A 283 20.00 -6.41 14.26
C GLY A 283 19.19 -5.61 15.29
N ARG A 284 18.63 -4.45 14.92
CA ARG A 284 17.90 -3.58 15.84
C ARG A 284 16.56 -3.17 15.25
N VAL A 285 15.46 -3.37 15.99
CA VAL A 285 14.13 -2.90 15.63
C VAL A 285 13.80 -1.55 16.26
N ASP A 286 14.48 -1.21 17.33
CA ASP A 286 14.33 0.01 18.11
C ASP A 286 15.21 1.18 17.60
N ARG A 287 15.99 0.96 16.54
CA ARG A 287 16.83 1.99 15.92
C ARG A 287 16.67 2.01 14.40
N GLN A 288 16.65 3.20 13.87
CA GLN A 288 16.48 3.45 12.45
C GLN A 288 17.44 4.51 11.99
N THR A 289 18.07 4.28 10.85
CA THR A 289 18.99 5.21 10.21
C THR A 289 18.36 5.78 8.94
N GLY A 290 18.55 7.05 8.72
CA GLY A 290 18.04 7.75 7.55
C GLY A 290 18.74 9.08 7.31
N TYR A 291 18.51 9.67 6.14
CA TYR A 291 19.01 10.99 5.80
C TYR A 291 17.94 12.06 6.02
N LEU A 292 18.38 13.23 6.51
CA LEU A 292 17.62 14.47 6.47
C LEU A 292 18.36 15.48 5.60
N LEU A 293 17.67 16.16 4.71
CA LEU A 293 18.28 17.25 3.95
C LEU A 293 18.16 18.57 4.70
N PHE A 294 19.21 19.37 4.60
CA PHE A 294 19.23 20.71 5.17
C PHE A 294 19.95 21.70 4.25
N CYS A 295 19.69 22.95 4.46
CA CYS A 295 20.37 24.05 3.81
C CYS A 295 21.17 24.83 4.87
N PRO A 296 22.51 24.85 4.81
CA PRO A 296 23.32 25.57 5.78
C PRO A 296 23.14 27.09 5.67
N GLU A 297 23.02 27.60 4.43
CA GLU A 297 22.94 29.03 4.12
C GLU A 297 21.73 29.31 3.19
N PRO A 298 20.52 29.44 3.73
CA PRO A 298 19.35 29.82 2.96
C PRO A 298 19.44 31.26 2.45
N ASP A 299 18.71 31.57 1.36
CA ASP A 299 18.54 32.95 0.88
C ASP A 299 17.78 33.81 1.92
N GLU A 300 17.66 35.13 1.65
CA GLU A 300 16.94 36.07 2.51
C GLU A 300 15.47 35.70 2.76
N ARG A 301 14.90 34.83 1.93
CA ARG A 301 13.55 34.29 2.05
C ARG A 301 13.51 32.93 2.73
N GLY A 302 14.63 32.44 3.26
CA GLY A 302 14.75 31.15 3.94
C GLY A 302 14.67 29.95 2.97
N ARG A 303 15.01 30.13 1.67
CA ARG A 303 14.97 29.04 0.67
C ARG A 303 16.38 28.58 0.34
N CYS A 304 16.51 27.28 0.12
CA CYS A 304 17.72 26.68 -0.41
C CYS A 304 17.74 26.80 -1.94
N VAL A 305 18.71 27.51 -2.52
CA VAL A 305 18.67 27.85 -3.95
C VAL A 305 19.65 26.97 -4.76
N ASN A 306 20.81 26.58 -4.23
CA ASN A 306 21.89 26.03 -5.03
C ASN A 306 22.38 24.65 -4.63
N SER A 307 22.28 24.26 -3.38
CA SER A 307 22.73 22.94 -2.90
C SER A 307 21.96 22.52 -1.67
N ASP A 308 21.74 21.22 -1.54
CA ASP A 308 21.31 20.61 -0.28
C ASP A 308 22.48 19.84 0.31
N ASP A 309 22.65 19.95 1.61
CA ASP A 309 23.46 19.05 2.41
C ASP A 309 22.55 18.00 3.09
N ALA A 310 23.13 16.89 3.51
CA ALA A 310 22.41 15.85 4.20
C ALA A 310 23.03 15.52 5.54
N VAL A 311 22.18 15.12 6.48
CA VAL A 311 22.61 14.51 7.73
C VAL A 311 22.18 13.06 7.73
N LEU A 312 23.13 12.15 7.90
CA LEU A 312 22.84 10.78 8.28
C LEU A 312 22.66 10.72 9.79
N VAL A 313 21.50 10.28 10.22
CA VAL A 313 21.13 10.19 11.64
C VAL A 313 20.55 8.83 11.95
N THR A 314 20.93 8.26 13.08
CA THR A 314 20.24 7.12 13.70
C THR A 314 19.31 7.67 14.77
N ALA A 315 18.07 7.21 14.78
CA ALA A 315 17.06 7.60 15.76
C ALA A 315 16.43 6.37 16.43
N ASP A 316 15.99 6.53 17.67
CA ASP A 316 15.17 5.55 18.38
C ASP A 316 13.75 5.47 17.80
N GLU A 317 12.91 4.62 18.35
CA GLU A 317 11.52 4.43 17.92
C GLU A 317 10.63 5.68 18.07
N HIS A 318 11.04 6.63 18.95
CA HIS A 318 10.34 7.89 19.22
C HIS A 318 10.86 9.06 18.36
N GLY A 319 11.97 8.84 17.62
CA GLY A 319 12.59 9.87 16.79
C GLY A 319 13.68 10.67 17.50
N ASN A 320 14.14 10.25 18.67
CA ASN A 320 15.29 10.90 19.33
C ASN A 320 16.59 10.41 18.69
N PRO A 321 17.50 11.30 18.26
CA PRO A 321 18.79 10.90 17.72
C PRO A 321 19.60 10.05 18.73
N VAL A 322 20.26 9.02 18.20
CA VAL A 322 21.13 8.12 18.98
C VAL A 322 22.54 8.16 18.41
N GLY A 323 23.50 8.59 19.21
CA GLY A 323 24.89 8.77 18.78
C GLY A 323 25.12 10.09 18.03
N GLN A 324 26.22 10.17 17.31
CA GLN A 324 26.59 11.37 16.55
C GLN A 324 25.94 11.39 15.18
N ILE A 325 25.53 12.57 14.75
CA ILE A 325 25.09 12.80 13.37
C ILE A 325 26.30 12.88 12.43
N ARG A 326 26.12 12.47 11.18
CA ARG A 326 27.16 12.58 10.14
C ARG A 326 26.68 13.49 9.01
N ILE A 327 27.37 14.61 8.83
CA ILE A 327 27.08 15.55 7.75
C ILE A 327 27.69 15.05 6.45
N VAL A 328 26.93 15.15 5.35
CA VAL A 328 27.35 14.87 3.99
C VAL A 328 27.01 16.08 3.16
N HIS A 329 28.06 16.72 2.62
CA HIS A 329 27.93 17.95 1.84
C HIS A 329 27.63 17.64 0.36
N ASP A 330 27.08 18.63 -0.33
CA ASP A 330 26.88 18.64 -1.79
C ASP A 330 26.14 17.41 -2.33
N VAL A 331 25.12 16.93 -1.60
CA VAL A 331 24.32 15.77 -2.02
C VAL A 331 23.38 16.07 -3.18
N ARG A 332 23.21 17.36 -3.52
CA ARG A 332 22.49 17.83 -4.70
C ARG A 332 23.16 19.07 -5.26
N GLU A 333 23.35 19.09 -6.57
CA GLU A 333 23.79 20.25 -7.30
C GLU A 333 22.58 20.86 -8.06
N GLY A 334 22.18 22.06 -7.66
CA GLY A 334 21.01 22.75 -8.21
C GLY A 334 19.73 21.92 -8.07
N THR A 335 19.03 21.70 -9.19
CA THR A 335 17.82 20.86 -9.25
C THR A 335 18.11 19.39 -9.59
N GLY A 336 19.37 18.98 -9.55
CA GLY A 336 19.81 17.64 -9.90
C GLY A 336 19.31 16.53 -8.95
N ALA A 337 19.54 15.29 -9.35
CA ALA A 337 19.19 14.13 -8.52
C ALA A 337 20.06 14.06 -7.26
N LEU A 338 19.48 13.58 -6.16
CA LEU A 338 20.20 13.35 -4.92
C LEU A 338 21.26 12.24 -5.06
N ARG A 339 22.44 12.49 -4.51
CA ARG A 339 23.59 11.58 -4.50
C ARG A 339 23.95 11.22 -3.03
N LEU A 340 23.08 10.47 -2.39
CA LEU A 340 23.30 10.04 -1.01
C LEU A 340 24.18 8.77 -0.98
N PRO A 341 25.23 8.73 -0.13
CA PRO A 341 26.01 7.53 0.10
C PRO A 341 25.13 6.37 0.61
N PRO A 342 25.48 5.10 0.31
CA PRO A 342 24.80 3.95 0.90
C PRO A 342 25.06 3.90 2.43
N TYR A 343 24.10 3.38 3.19
CA TYR A 343 24.19 3.15 4.65
C TYR A 343 23.45 1.89 5.05
#